data_e9ebb97ce036851057d1d784a011176b
#
_entry.id   e9ebb97ce036851057d1d784a011176b
#
_cell.length_a   1.000
_cell.length_b   1.000
_cell.length_c   1.000
_cell.angle_alpha   90.00
_cell.angle_beta   90.00
_cell.angle_gamma   90.00
#
_symmetry.space_group_name_H-M   'P 1'
#
loop_
_entity.id
_entity.type
_entity.pdbx_description
1 polymer ?
#
loop_
_entity_poly.entity_id
_entity_poly.type
_entity_poly.pdbx_seq_one_letter_code
_entity_poly.pdbx_strand_id
1 'polypeptide(L)' 'MENGSDSESILDDILEEYAGTGTTLHEAFENAYENGKKGSGKHLFHVEHIYLQGDNPLSGYAVVVKPHG' A
#
# COMPACT_ATOMS: atom_id res chain seq x y z
N MET A 1 7.11 -28.87 4.50
CA MET A 1 6.94 -28.39 4.16
C MET A 1 7.64 -27.52 3.86
N GLU A 2 8.10 -27.33 3.92
CA GLU A 2 8.50 -26.63 3.64
C GLU A 2 8.44 -26.01 2.52
N ASN A 3 8.31 -26.38 1.82
CA ASN A 3 7.81 -25.81 0.76
C ASN A 3 7.09 -24.61 0.99
N GLY A 4 6.49 -24.42 2.10
CA GLY A 4 5.74 -23.27 2.49
C GLY A 4 6.55 -22.02 2.46
N SER A 5 7.80 -22.10 2.85
CA SER A 5 8.67 -20.96 2.86
C SER A 5 8.86 -20.35 1.51
N ASP A 6 9.13 -21.18 0.54
CA ASP A 6 9.32 -20.69 -0.81
C ASP A 6 8.05 -20.09 -1.36
N SER A 7 6.94 -20.71 -1.07
CA SER A 7 5.67 -20.17 -1.54
C SER A 7 5.39 -18.84 -0.89
N GLU A 8 5.72 -18.71 0.36
CA GLU A 8 5.49 -17.46 1.07
C GLU A 8 6.31 -16.35 0.48
N SER A 9 7.55 -16.61 0.12
CA SER A 9 8.38 -15.59 -0.49
C SER A 9 7.81 -15.11 -1.80
N ILE A 10 7.33 -16.01 -2.59
CA ILE A 10 6.73 -15.64 -3.87
C ILE A 10 5.46 -14.83 -3.64
N LEU A 11 4.66 -15.25 -2.69
CA LEU A 11 3.43 -14.53 -2.40
C LEU A 11 3.72 -13.14 -1.86
N ASP A 12 4.74 -13.01 -1.06
CA ASP A 12 5.10 -11.70 -0.53
C ASP A 12 5.45 -10.75 -1.66
N ASP A 13 6.20 -11.20 -2.64
CA ASP A 13 6.54 -10.37 -3.78
C ASP A 13 5.31 -9.96 -4.55
N ILE A 14 4.39 -10.89 -4.74
CA ILE A 14 3.19 -10.62 -5.52
C ILE A 14 2.21 -9.76 -4.75
N LEU A 15 2.11 -10.02 -3.46
CA LEU A 15 1.12 -9.35 -2.63
C LEU A 15 1.66 -8.16 -1.87
N GLU A 16 2.89 -7.77 -2.14
CA GLU A 16 3.49 -6.65 -1.43
C GLU A 16 2.71 -5.38 -1.75
N GLU A 17 2.06 -4.85 -0.76
CA GLU A 17 1.28 -3.64 -0.89
C GLU A 17 1.48 -2.79 0.35
N TYR A 18 1.36 -1.49 0.18
CA TYR A 18 1.51 -0.56 1.28
C TYR A 18 0.34 0.39 1.26
N ALA A 19 -0.09 0.79 2.43
CA ALA A 19 -1.27 1.63 2.53
C ALA A 19 -0.95 2.90 3.31
N GLY A 20 -1.70 3.93 3.02
CA GLY A 20 -1.64 5.17 3.77
C GLY A 20 -3.04 5.72 3.92
N THR A 21 -3.28 6.40 5.02
CA THR A 21 -4.58 6.99 5.26
C THR A 21 -4.40 8.47 5.55
N GLY A 22 -5.46 9.22 5.38
CA GLY A 22 -5.41 10.64 5.67
C GLY A 22 -6.80 11.24 5.55
N THR A 23 -6.94 12.44 6.07
CA THR A 23 -8.21 13.15 5.97
C THR A 23 -8.37 13.80 4.61
N THR A 24 -7.29 13.91 3.85
CA THR A 24 -7.35 14.36 2.47
C THR A 24 -6.69 13.31 1.61
N LEU A 25 -7.03 13.32 0.33
CA LEU A 25 -6.46 12.34 -0.60
C LEU A 25 -4.95 12.56 -0.72
N HIS A 26 -4.52 13.79 -0.74
CA HIS A 26 -3.09 14.12 -0.81
C HIS A 26 -2.34 13.52 0.38
N GLU A 27 -2.90 13.66 1.56
CA GLU A 27 -2.29 13.13 2.77
C GLU A 27 -2.22 11.61 2.71
N ALA A 28 -3.29 10.97 2.23
CA ALA A 28 -3.31 9.52 2.10
C ALA A 28 -2.25 9.05 1.11
N PHE A 29 -2.09 9.75 0.00
CA PHE A 29 -1.05 9.42 -0.97
C PHE A 29 0.34 9.56 -0.36
N GLU A 30 0.58 10.65 0.34
CA GLU A 30 1.88 10.85 0.96
C GLU A 30 2.21 9.74 1.95
N ASN A 31 1.23 9.40 2.77
CA ASN A 31 1.44 8.36 3.77
C ASN A 31 1.68 7.00 3.13
N ALA A 32 0.94 6.68 2.07
CA ALA A 32 1.13 5.43 1.36
C ALA A 32 2.52 5.38 0.73
N TYR A 33 2.94 6.48 0.13
CA TYR A 33 4.26 6.56 -0.49
C TYR A 33 5.37 6.36 0.55
N GLU A 34 5.26 7.04 1.69
CA GLU A 34 6.26 6.92 2.74
C GLU A 34 6.33 5.51 3.28
N ASN A 35 5.18 4.90 3.50
CA ASN A 35 5.15 3.53 3.99
C ASN A 35 5.76 2.58 2.99
N GLY A 36 5.46 2.77 1.72
CA GLY A 36 6.01 1.95 0.66
C GLY A 36 7.51 2.11 0.54
N LYS A 37 7.98 3.35 0.64
CA LYS A 37 9.40 3.63 0.53
C LYS A 37 10.16 2.97 1.69
N LYS A 38 9.63 3.09 2.90
CA LYS A 38 10.26 2.49 4.07
C LYS A 38 10.29 0.98 3.98
N GLY A 39 9.19 0.39 3.53
CA GLY A 39 9.06 -1.05 3.51
C GLY A 39 9.76 -1.73 2.35
N SER A 40 9.78 -1.10 1.19
CA SER A 40 10.32 -1.74 -0.01
C SER A 40 11.65 -1.17 -0.46
N GLY A 41 11.98 0.05 -0.05
CA GLY A 41 13.18 0.72 -0.53
C GLY A 41 13.04 1.24 -1.95
N LYS A 42 11.85 1.16 -2.51
CA LYS A 42 11.62 1.62 -3.88
C LYS A 42 11.07 3.03 -3.87
N HIS A 43 11.09 3.68 -5.01
CA HIS A 43 10.66 5.06 -5.12
C HIS A 43 9.56 5.26 -6.14
N LEU A 44 9.16 4.21 -6.84
CA LEU A 44 8.11 4.30 -7.83
C LEU A 44 7.03 3.31 -7.47
N PHE A 45 5.80 3.79 -7.42
CA PHE A 45 4.66 2.97 -7.02
C PHE A 45 3.50 3.24 -7.93
N HIS A 46 2.66 2.23 -8.11
CA HIS A 46 1.39 2.51 -8.76
C HIS A 46 0.29 2.33 -7.72
N VAL A 47 -0.80 3.04 -7.93
CA VAL A 47 -1.92 3.01 -7.00
C VAL A 47 -2.82 1.85 -7.38
N GLU A 48 -3.03 0.94 -6.42
CA GLU A 48 -3.89 -0.20 -6.65
C GLU A 48 -5.33 0.15 -6.35
N HIS A 49 -5.55 0.82 -5.23
CA HIS A 49 -6.90 1.12 -4.78
C HIS A 49 -6.93 2.43 -4.04
N ILE A 50 -8.06 3.10 -4.12
CA ILE A 50 -8.36 4.27 -3.31
C ILE A 50 -9.69 4.00 -2.66
N TYR A 51 -9.75 4.10 -1.35
CA TYR A 51 -10.97 3.85 -0.59
C TYR A 51 -11.41 5.11 0.12
N LEU A 52 -12.72 5.28 0.21
CA LEU A 52 -13.30 6.26 1.09
C LEU A 52 -13.59 5.54 2.40
N GLN A 53 -13.24 6.14 3.51
CA GLN A 53 -13.43 5.45 4.78
C GLN A 53 -14.08 6.37 5.79
N GLY A 54 -14.65 5.77 6.81
CA GLY A 54 -15.34 6.50 7.85
C GLY A 54 -16.85 6.46 7.62
N ASP A 55 -17.54 7.24 8.41
CA ASP A 55 -19.00 7.25 8.38
C ASP A 55 -19.57 7.97 7.18
N ASN A 56 -18.76 8.79 6.53
CA ASN A 56 -19.22 9.51 5.34
C ASN A 56 -18.01 9.76 4.44
N PRO A 57 -18.26 10.14 3.18
CA PRO A 57 -17.16 10.28 2.22
C PRO A 57 -16.14 11.34 2.58
N LEU A 58 -16.45 12.21 3.53
CA LEU A 58 -15.52 13.26 3.91
C LEU A 58 -14.69 12.90 5.13
N SER A 59 -14.89 11.70 5.68
CA SER A 59 -14.17 11.30 6.88
C SER A 59 -12.71 10.97 6.61
N GLY A 60 -12.40 10.49 5.43
CA GLY A 60 -11.01 10.20 5.12
C GLY A 60 -10.86 9.31 3.92
N TYR A 61 -9.60 9.03 3.62
CA TYR A 61 -9.22 8.23 2.46
C TYR A 61 -8.20 7.19 2.87
N ALA A 62 -8.20 6.09 2.16
CA ALA A 62 -7.13 5.10 2.29
C ALA A 62 -6.63 4.80 0.89
N VAL A 63 -5.32 4.79 0.71
CA VAL A 63 -4.71 4.55 -0.58
C VAL A 63 -3.81 3.34 -0.44
N VAL A 64 -3.92 2.41 -1.38
CA VAL A 64 -3.06 1.23 -1.41
C VAL A 64 -2.18 1.31 -2.63
N VAL A 65 -0.89 1.20 -2.44
CA VAL A 65 0.08 1.29 -3.52
C VAL A 65 0.94 0.04 -3.55
N LYS A 66 1.52 -0.21 -4.71
CA LYS A 66 2.37 -1.36 -4.91
C LYS A 66 3.66 -0.90 -5.57
N PRO A 67 4.81 -1.39 -5.13
CA PRO A 67 6.06 -0.98 -5.75
C PRO A 67 6.10 -1.37 -7.22
N HIS A 68 6.63 -0.48 -8.03
CA HIS A 68 6.76 -0.72 -9.45
C HIS A 68 8.23 -0.78 -9.81
N GLY A 69 8.60 -1.80 -10.45
CA GLY A 69 10.00 -1.96 -10.83
C GLY A 69 10.77 -2.94 -9.97
#